data_48ce81cc26eb81324ea956385e2ec437
#
_entry.id   48ce81cc26eb81324ea956385e2ec437
#
_cell.length_a   1.000
_cell.length_b   1.000
_cell.length_c   1.000
_cell.angle_alpha   90.00
_cell.angle_beta   90.00
_cell.angle_gamma   90.00
#
_symmetry.space_group_name_H-M   'P 1'
#
loop_
_entity.id
_entity.type
_entity.pdbx_description
1 polymer ?
#
loop_
_entity_poly.entity_id
_entity_poly.type
_entity_poly.pdbx_seq_one_letter_code
_entity_poly.pdbx_strand_id
1 'polypeptide(L)'
;MKIAVIGTGGWGTANALLLARLGHNVSLWGRSPDQVAQMRAQCANPQYLPGVALPGSVHLTADRAEAVADADIVAFAPPSRFFGDVCRSFAGLIGADTLAVSLTKGFCEKSHRRMSELAEDILGTRRVAVLSGPSHAEEVARGIPTAIVAASTSLETAKTVQRVWNAPAFRVYTSDDPIGVEIGGAVKNIIAIAVGCSDGLGYGDNTRAALITRGLAEITRFAGACGAKPQTAAGLSGMGDLIVTCTSRHSRNRAVGERLGRGEAISDILASMKMVAEGVWNAHVVRAMAKRLGVSMPITDAVYRVCHKGLPVTGAITALMNRPLKEE
;
A
#
# COMPACT_ATOMS: atom_id res chain seq x y z
N MET A 1 -5.00 24.58 -2.67
CA MET A 1 -6.09 23.73 -2.19
C MET A 1 -5.84 23.39 -0.73
N LYS A 2 -6.89 23.09 0.03
CA LYS A 2 -6.82 22.60 1.41
C LYS A 2 -6.90 21.08 1.40
N ILE A 3 -5.88 20.39 1.91
CA ILE A 3 -5.76 18.94 1.81
C ILE A 3 -5.50 18.36 3.20
N ALA A 4 -6.37 17.44 3.61
CA ALA A 4 -6.17 16.65 4.82
C ALA A 4 -5.50 15.32 4.49
N VAL A 5 -4.40 14.99 5.17
CA VAL A 5 -3.76 13.68 5.10
C VAL A 5 -4.04 12.94 6.41
N ILE A 6 -4.71 11.81 6.33
CA ILE A 6 -5.17 11.04 7.48
C ILE A 6 -4.23 9.87 7.72
N GLY A 7 -3.37 10.01 8.75
CA GLY A 7 -2.42 9.00 9.17
C GLY A 7 -0.96 9.47 9.13
N THR A 8 -0.32 9.47 10.29
CA THR A 8 1.09 9.87 10.53
C THR A 8 2.09 8.74 10.29
N GLY A 9 1.74 7.69 9.54
CA GLY A 9 2.70 6.70 9.06
C GLY A 9 3.71 7.31 8.08
N GLY A 10 4.79 6.59 7.75
CA GLY A 10 5.82 7.10 6.83
C GLY A 10 5.24 7.60 5.50
N TRP A 11 4.31 6.85 4.88
CA TRP A 11 3.70 7.23 3.61
C TRP A 11 2.77 8.46 3.72
N GLY A 12 1.95 8.55 4.77
CA GLY A 12 1.12 9.74 5.01
C GLY A 12 1.98 10.98 5.26
N THR A 13 3.03 10.85 6.07
CA THR A 13 3.97 11.95 6.33
C THR A 13 4.70 12.40 5.06
N ALA A 14 5.16 11.46 4.21
CA ALA A 14 5.81 11.80 2.95
C ALA A 14 4.87 12.51 1.97
N ASN A 15 3.58 12.10 1.92
CA ASN A 15 2.56 12.79 1.11
C ASN A 15 2.27 14.21 1.64
N ALA A 16 2.12 14.38 2.95
CA ALA A 16 1.92 15.70 3.54
C ALA A 16 3.08 16.64 3.20
N LEU A 17 4.31 16.15 3.29
CA LEU A 17 5.51 16.91 2.92
C LEU A 17 5.54 17.25 1.43
N LEU A 18 5.24 16.31 0.55
CA LEU A 18 5.17 16.53 -0.90
C LEU A 18 4.15 17.61 -1.24
N LEU A 19 2.94 17.49 -0.71
CA LEU A 19 1.84 18.44 -0.95
C LEU A 19 2.14 19.86 -0.40
N ALA A 20 2.77 19.93 0.77
CA ALA A 20 3.20 21.22 1.33
C ALA A 20 4.28 21.91 0.47
N ARG A 21 5.24 21.13 -0.07
CA ARG A 21 6.25 21.64 -1.03
C ARG A 21 5.64 22.13 -2.34
N LEU A 22 4.49 21.62 -2.73
CA LEU A 22 3.71 22.06 -3.89
C LEU A 22 2.84 23.30 -3.59
N GLY A 23 2.94 23.85 -2.38
CA GLY A 23 2.23 25.10 -1.99
C GLY A 23 0.77 24.87 -1.56
N HIS A 24 0.38 23.64 -1.25
CA HIS A 24 -0.94 23.36 -0.72
C HIS A 24 -1.01 23.65 0.79
N ASN A 25 -2.20 24.00 1.28
CA ASN A 25 -2.48 24.07 2.72
C ASN A 25 -2.77 22.66 3.22
N VAL A 26 -1.85 22.08 4.01
CA VAL A 26 -1.89 20.66 4.39
C VAL A 26 -2.11 20.49 5.88
N SER A 27 -3.15 19.75 6.24
CA SER A 27 -3.35 19.21 7.59
C SER A 27 -2.92 17.73 7.61
N LEU A 28 -2.08 17.34 8.58
CA LEU A 28 -1.68 15.95 8.80
C LEU A 28 -2.25 15.48 10.13
N TRP A 29 -3.23 14.57 10.05
CA TRP A 29 -3.87 14.01 11.23
C TRP A 29 -3.19 12.75 11.72
N GLY A 30 -2.95 12.71 13.04
CA GLY A 30 -2.47 11.52 13.75
C GLY A 30 -3.43 11.09 14.87
N ARG A 31 -3.65 9.79 15.01
CA ARG A 31 -4.57 9.23 16.02
C ARG A 31 -4.10 9.49 17.46
N SER A 32 -2.79 9.51 17.70
CA SER A 32 -2.20 9.70 19.03
C SER A 32 -1.84 11.17 19.26
N PRO A 33 -2.48 11.85 20.23
CA PRO A 33 -2.12 13.21 20.59
C PRO A 33 -0.65 13.34 21.00
N ASP A 34 -0.10 12.38 21.71
CA ASP A 34 1.29 12.38 22.18
C ASP A 34 2.27 12.31 20.99
N GLN A 35 1.99 11.43 20.01
CA GLN A 35 2.79 11.35 18.79
C GLN A 35 2.73 12.67 18.02
N VAL A 36 1.54 13.27 17.87
CA VAL A 36 1.38 14.57 17.18
C VAL A 36 2.14 15.67 17.93
N ALA A 37 2.06 15.72 19.27
CA ALA A 37 2.82 16.68 20.08
C ALA A 37 4.33 16.49 19.91
N GLN A 38 4.81 15.26 19.91
CA GLN A 38 6.23 14.95 19.66
C GLN A 38 6.67 15.38 18.25
N MET A 39 5.87 15.07 17.23
CA MET A 39 6.17 15.48 15.84
C MET A 39 6.22 17.00 15.70
N ARG A 40 5.32 17.72 16.38
CA ARG A 40 5.29 19.20 16.39
C ARG A 40 6.53 19.75 17.07
N ALA A 41 6.89 19.26 18.26
CA ALA A 41 8.05 19.71 19.00
C ALA A 41 9.39 19.46 18.27
N GLN A 42 9.49 18.35 17.54
CA GLN A 42 10.71 17.97 16.81
C GLN A 42 10.72 18.43 15.34
N CYS A 43 9.64 19.03 14.86
CA CYS A 43 9.46 19.33 13.44
C CYS A 43 9.85 18.13 12.53
N ALA A 44 9.50 16.91 12.94
CA ALA A 44 9.88 15.66 12.28
C ALA A 44 8.96 14.52 12.68
N ASN A 45 9.02 13.40 11.94
CA ASN A 45 8.40 12.14 12.32
C ASN A 45 9.49 11.06 12.59
N PRO A 46 10.13 11.07 13.74
CA PRO A 46 11.28 10.20 14.00
C PRO A 46 10.91 8.71 14.03
N GLN A 47 9.66 8.40 14.33
CA GLN A 47 9.19 7.03 14.44
C GLN A 47 8.99 6.36 13.06
N TYR A 48 8.44 7.09 12.10
CA TYR A 48 8.00 6.49 10.83
C TYR A 48 8.69 7.06 9.58
N LEU A 49 9.37 8.21 9.72
CA LEU A 49 10.13 8.84 8.63
C LEU A 49 11.36 9.58 9.18
N PRO A 50 12.31 8.83 9.77
CA PRO A 50 13.47 9.43 10.42
C PRO A 50 14.35 10.20 9.42
N GLY A 51 14.99 11.27 9.89
CA GLY A 51 15.92 12.08 9.11
C GLY A 51 15.28 13.01 8.08
N VAL A 52 13.95 13.23 8.16
CA VAL A 52 13.20 14.15 7.30
C VAL A 52 12.53 15.21 8.16
N ALA A 53 12.85 16.48 7.90
CA ALA A 53 12.20 17.60 8.57
C ALA A 53 10.80 17.87 7.98
N LEU A 54 9.85 18.21 8.85
CA LEU A 54 8.52 18.68 8.49
C LEU A 54 8.52 20.20 8.53
N PRO A 55 8.11 20.88 7.44
CA PRO A 55 7.99 22.33 7.45
C PRO A 55 6.84 22.79 8.36
N GLY A 56 6.98 23.97 8.96
CA GLY A 56 5.93 24.57 9.80
C GLY A 56 4.62 24.86 9.07
N SER A 57 4.61 24.80 7.73
CA SER A 57 3.42 24.91 6.90
C SER A 57 2.52 23.67 6.93
N VAL A 58 3.00 22.52 7.45
CA VAL A 58 2.16 21.36 7.68
C VAL A 58 1.49 21.47 9.04
N HIS A 59 0.16 21.63 9.03
CA HIS A 59 -0.63 21.67 10.25
C HIS A 59 -0.80 20.27 10.83
N LEU A 60 -0.14 20.01 11.98
CA LEU A 60 -0.22 18.73 12.68
C LEU A 60 -1.37 18.75 13.69
N THR A 61 -2.31 17.81 13.64
CA THR A 61 -3.42 17.75 14.60
C THR A 61 -3.83 16.31 14.94
N ALA A 62 -4.38 16.12 16.14
CA ALA A 62 -5.07 14.90 16.54
C ALA A 62 -6.60 15.08 16.56
N ASP A 63 -7.08 16.30 16.37
CA ASP A 63 -8.52 16.58 16.21
C ASP A 63 -8.98 16.28 14.79
N ARG A 64 -10.06 15.51 14.68
CA ARG A 64 -10.58 15.06 13.38
C ARG A 64 -11.32 16.15 12.63
N ALA A 65 -12.13 16.95 13.34
CA ALA A 65 -12.89 18.03 12.74
C ALA A 65 -11.96 19.12 12.23
N GLU A 66 -10.96 19.50 13.04
CA GLU A 66 -9.91 20.46 12.66
C GLU A 66 -9.14 19.98 11.42
N ALA A 67 -8.79 18.68 11.36
CA ALA A 67 -8.01 18.12 10.25
C ALA A 67 -8.70 18.28 8.90
N VAL A 68 -10.04 18.09 8.84
CA VAL A 68 -10.81 18.07 7.59
C VAL A 68 -11.67 19.31 7.38
N ALA A 69 -11.58 20.32 8.29
CA ALA A 69 -12.34 21.57 8.15
C ALA A 69 -12.09 22.21 6.78
N ASP A 70 -13.12 22.37 5.95
CA ASP A 70 -13.09 22.93 4.58
C ASP A 70 -12.08 22.24 3.64
N ALA A 71 -11.78 20.97 3.83
CA ALA A 71 -10.85 20.25 2.97
C ALA A 71 -11.46 19.99 1.59
N ASP A 72 -10.73 20.40 0.54
CA ASP A 72 -11.05 20.04 -0.85
C ASP A 72 -10.79 18.57 -1.12
N ILE A 73 -9.75 18.04 -0.47
CA ILE A 73 -9.29 16.65 -0.62
C ILE A 73 -8.95 16.06 0.74
N VAL A 74 -9.37 14.80 0.95
CA VAL A 74 -8.97 14.00 2.12
C VAL A 74 -8.25 12.74 1.66
N ALA A 75 -6.96 12.63 2.00
CA ALA A 75 -6.09 11.53 1.60
C ALA A 75 -5.87 10.55 2.77
N PHE A 76 -6.35 9.33 2.65
CA PHE A 76 -6.30 8.30 3.70
C PHE A 76 -5.08 7.40 3.55
N ALA A 77 -4.22 7.36 4.58
CA ALA A 77 -2.99 6.58 4.64
C ALA A 77 -2.88 5.63 5.86
N PRO A 78 -3.97 5.19 6.52
CA PRO A 78 -3.84 4.21 7.59
C PRO A 78 -3.52 2.82 7.03
N PRO A 79 -3.01 1.87 7.84
CA PRO A 79 -2.91 0.47 7.42
C PRO A 79 -4.27 -0.12 7.03
N SER A 80 -4.28 -1.07 6.06
CA SER A 80 -5.51 -1.59 5.45
C SER A 80 -6.51 -2.17 6.46
N ARG A 81 -6.00 -2.87 7.49
CA ARG A 81 -6.84 -3.44 8.56
C ARG A 81 -7.61 -2.40 9.39
N PHE A 82 -7.14 -1.16 9.44
CA PHE A 82 -7.76 -0.06 10.19
C PHE A 82 -8.49 0.94 9.28
N PHE A 83 -8.38 0.78 7.96
CA PHE A 83 -8.89 1.75 7.00
C PHE A 83 -10.39 2.03 7.18
N GLY A 84 -11.21 0.99 7.28
CA GLY A 84 -12.66 1.16 7.46
C GLY A 84 -13.03 1.86 8.78
N ASP A 85 -12.32 1.55 9.89
CA ASP A 85 -12.58 2.20 11.17
C ASP A 85 -12.17 3.67 11.15
N VAL A 86 -11.03 3.96 10.51
CA VAL A 86 -10.60 5.35 10.31
C VAL A 86 -11.59 6.10 9.44
N CYS A 87 -12.01 5.58 8.28
CA CYS A 87 -13.03 6.23 7.45
C CYS A 87 -14.32 6.51 8.23
N ARG A 88 -14.82 5.53 8.99
CA ARG A 88 -16.02 5.72 9.85
C ARG A 88 -15.85 6.86 10.84
N SER A 89 -14.66 7.03 11.40
CA SER A 89 -14.40 8.12 12.35
C SER A 89 -14.42 9.52 11.73
N PHE A 90 -14.38 9.61 10.41
CA PHE A 90 -14.49 10.86 9.63
C PHE A 90 -15.82 10.98 8.89
N ALA A 91 -16.67 9.96 8.92
CA ALA A 91 -18.01 10.03 8.33
C ALA A 91 -18.81 11.18 8.97
N GLY A 92 -19.48 11.97 8.14
CA GLY A 92 -20.21 13.17 8.59
C GLY A 92 -19.35 14.42 8.84
N LEU A 93 -18.02 14.30 8.89
CA LEU A 93 -17.10 15.44 8.95
C LEU A 93 -16.61 15.87 7.54
N ILE A 94 -16.80 15.02 6.54
CA ILE A 94 -16.36 15.23 5.16
C ILE A 94 -17.57 15.53 4.30
N GLY A 95 -17.49 16.61 3.51
CA GLY A 95 -18.57 17.00 2.60
C GLY A 95 -18.74 16.02 1.44
N ALA A 96 -19.95 15.92 0.89
CA ALA A 96 -20.26 15.00 -0.23
C ALA A 96 -19.45 15.30 -1.49
N ASP A 97 -19.02 16.54 -1.70
CA ASP A 97 -18.23 16.98 -2.86
C ASP A 97 -16.71 16.85 -2.62
N THR A 98 -16.29 16.55 -1.39
CA THR A 98 -14.88 16.37 -1.05
C THR A 98 -14.32 15.14 -1.76
N LEU A 99 -13.15 15.28 -2.40
CA LEU A 99 -12.48 14.19 -3.06
C LEU A 99 -11.75 13.33 -2.02
N ALA A 100 -12.09 12.05 -1.93
CA ALA A 100 -11.39 11.09 -1.08
C ALA A 100 -10.31 10.35 -1.88
N VAL A 101 -9.08 10.32 -1.38
CA VAL A 101 -7.96 9.61 -2.02
C VAL A 101 -7.46 8.51 -1.10
N SER A 102 -7.51 7.26 -1.57
CA SER A 102 -6.87 6.16 -0.87
C SER A 102 -5.38 6.09 -1.22
N LEU A 103 -4.53 6.19 -0.20
CA LEU A 103 -3.09 5.97 -0.26
C LEU A 103 -2.72 4.57 0.29
N THR A 104 -3.71 3.79 0.71
CA THR A 104 -3.53 2.51 1.40
C THR A 104 -3.52 1.36 0.41
N LYS A 105 -2.58 0.44 0.59
CA LYS A 105 -2.43 -0.77 -0.24
C LYS A 105 -2.89 -1.99 0.54
N GLY A 106 -3.98 -2.62 0.13
CA GLY A 106 -4.52 -3.81 0.78
C GLY A 106 -6.02 -3.97 0.60
N PHE A 107 -6.56 -4.92 1.34
CA PHE A 107 -7.99 -5.24 1.39
C PHE A 107 -8.50 -5.16 2.83
N CYS A 108 -9.80 -4.93 2.98
CA CYS A 108 -10.46 -5.09 4.26
C CYS A 108 -10.51 -6.59 4.65
N GLU A 109 -10.01 -6.93 5.82
CA GLU A 109 -9.95 -8.31 6.30
C GLU A 109 -11.35 -8.93 6.44
N LYS A 110 -12.33 -8.15 6.93
CA LYS A 110 -13.69 -8.63 7.22
C LYS A 110 -14.57 -8.74 5.96
N SER A 111 -14.54 -7.74 5.10
CA SER A 111 -15.43 -7.64 3.94
C SER A 111 -14.79 -8.05 2.63
N HIS A 112 -13.46 -8.22 2.59
CA HIS A 112 -12.64 -8.47 1.40
C HIS A 112 -12.77 -7.36 0.34
N ARG A 113 -13.27 -6.19 0.71
CA ARG A 113 -13.45 -5.04 -0.19
C ARG A 113 -12.16 -4.27 -0.34
N ARG A 114 -12.01 -3.62 -1.50
CA ARG A 114 -10.93 -2.66 -1.78
C ARG A 114 -11.11 -1.40 -0.94
N MET A 115 -10.03 -0.65 -0.76
CA MET A 115 -10.06 0.57 0.06
C MET A 115 -10.93 1.66 -0.57
N SER A 116 -10.92 1.78 -1.90
CA SER A 116 -11.77 2.73 -2.61
C SER A 116 -13.27 2.45 -2.42
N GLU A 117 -13.68 1.18 -2.51
CA GLU A 117 -15.07 0.77 -2.25
C GLU A 117 -15.51 1.08 -0.82
N LEU A 118 -14.61 0.87 0.15
CA LEU A 118 -14.91 1.21 1.54
C LEU A 118 -15.03 2.72 1.75
N ALA A 119 -14.16 3.49 1.13
CA ALA A 119 -14.20 4.95 1.23
C ALA A 119 -15.51 5.50 0.64
N GLU A 120 -15.90 5.04 -0.57
CA GLU A 120 -17.14 5.44 -1.24
C GLU A 120 -18.36 5.15 -0.37
N ASP A 121 -18.44 3.93 0.16
CA ASP A 121 -19.58 3.45 0.93
C ASP A 121 -19.72 4.15 2.30
N ILE A 122 -18.58 4.32 3.00
CA ILE A 122 -18.59 4.87 4.36
C ILE A 122 -18.71 6.40 4.36
N LEU A 123 -18.04 7.07 3.42
CA LEU A 123 -17.99 8.53 3.39
C LEU A 123 -19.16 9.15 2.58
N GLY A 124 -19.86 8.34 1.79
CA GLY A 124 -20.98 8.80 0.95
C GLY A 124 -20.54 9.72 -0.20
N THR A 125 -19.26 9.80 -0.53
CA THR A 125 -18.74 10.56 -1.68
C THR A 125 -18.51 9.66 -2.88
N ARG A 126 -18.92 10.12 -4.08
CA ARG A 126 -18.64 9.45 -5.36
C ARG A 126 -17.30 9.88 -5.97
N ARG A 127 -16.64 10.88 -5.39
CA ARG A 127 -15.36 11.38 -5.85
C ARG A 127 -14.24 10.65 -5.12
N VAL A 128 -14.00 9.39 -5.50
CA VAL A 128 -12.97 8.55 -4.89
C VAL A 128 -11.88 8.24 -5.92
N ALA A 129 -10.63 8.36 -5.50
CA ALA A 129 -9.45 7.97 -6.26
C ALA A 129 -8.49 7.14 -5.41
N VAL A 130 -7.60 6.45 -6.09
CA VAL A 130 -6.51 5.68 -5.50
C VAL A 130 -5.18 6.23 -6.02
N LEU A 131 -4.18 6.34 -5.17
CA LEU A 131 -2.81 6.69 -5.55
C LEU A 131 -1.88 5.54 -5.20
N SER A 132 -1.32 4.85 -6.21
CA SER A 132 -0.49 3.65 -6.02
C SER A 132 0.59 3.53 -7.09
N GLY A 133 1.67 2.82 -6.76
CA GLY A 133 2.85 2.62 -7.63
C GLY A 133 4.14 2.54 -6.81
N PRO A 134 5.31 2.44 -7.45
CA PRO A 134 6.61 2.34 -6.79
C PRO A 134 6.94 3.64 -6.05
N SER A 135 6.75 3.66 -4.73
CA SER A 135 6.80 4.89 -3.92
C SER A 135 7.19 4.61 -2.48
N HIS A 136 8.47 4.34 -2.23
CA HIS A 136 8.98 4.30 -0.87
C HIS A 136 8.94 5.69 -0.23
N ALA A 137 8.36 5.77 0.97
CA ALA A 137 8.15 7.03 1.67
C ALA A 137 9.46 7.80 1.89
N GLU A 138 10.54 7.08 2.17
CA GLU A 138 11.87 7.62 2.41
C GLU A 138 12.46 8.30 1.17
N GLU A 139 12.20 7.74 -0.01
CA GLU A 139 12.66 8.29 -1.30
C GLU A 139 11.82 9.49 -1.71
N VAL A 140 10.51 9.38 -1.63
CA VAL A 140 9.58 10.47 -1.97
C VAL A 140 9.81 11.70 -1.07
N ALA A 141 10.01 11.48 0.23
CA ALA A 141 10.28 12.56 1.17
C ALA A 141 11.59 13.31 0.88
N ARG A 142 12.58 12.63 0.30
CA ARG A 142 13.87 13.21 -0.13
C ARG A 142 13.81 13.83 -1.53
N GLY A 143 12.69 13.75 -2.23
CA GLY A 143 12.54 14.28 -3.59
C GLY A 143 13.25 13.44 -4.65
N ILE A 144 13.47 12.15 -4.41
CA ILE A 144 14.02 11.22 -5.40
C ILE A 144 12.96 10.99 -6.50
N PRO A 145 13.34 11.01 -7.79
CA PRO A 145 12.41 10.81 -8.89
C PRO A 145 11.54 9.57 -8.73
N THR A 146 10.24 9.76 -8.73
CA THR A 146 9.22 8.72 -8.49
C THR A 146 8.12 8.86 -9.52
N ALA A 147 7.61 7.74 -10.02
CA ALA A 147 6.44 7.70 -10.89
C ALA A 147 5.34 6.82 -10.28
N ILE A 148 4.09 7.31 -10.30
CA ILE A 148 2.95 6.69 -9.62
C ILE A 148 1.67 6.82 -10.48
N VAL A 149 0.60 6.12 -10.11
CA VAL A 149 -0.69 6.15 -10.80
C VAL A 149 -1.78 6.69 -9.89
N ALA A 150 -2.53 7.66 -10.36
CA ALA A 150 -3.83 8.08 -9.83
C ALA A 150 -4.93 7.37 -10.61
N ALA A 151 -5.75 6.56 -9.94
CA ALA A 151 -6.82 5.80 -10.58
C ALA A 151 -8.18 6.12 -9.97
N SER A 152 -9.20 6.23 -10.84
CA SER A 152 -10.60 6.41 -10.45
C SER A 152 -11.50 5.92 -11.58
N THR A 153 -12.72 5.50 -11.27
CA THR A 153 -13.76 5.25 -12.28
C THR A 153 -14.15 6.51 -13.06
N SER A 154 -13.92 7.70 -12.46
CA SER A 154 -14.02 9.00 -13.12
C SER A 154 -12.63 9.49 -13.52
N LEU A 155 -12.36 9.53 -14.83
CA LEU A 155 -11.08 10.02 -15.35
C LEU A 155 -10.81 11.48 -14.94
N GLU A 156 -11.83 12.32 -14.78
CA GLU A 156 -11.68 13.69 -14.31
C GLU A 156 -11.23 13.74 -12.84
N THR A 157 -11.76 12.83 -12.01
CA THR A 157 -11.27 12.66 -10.63
C THR A 157 -9.80 12.23 -10.61
N ALA A 158 -9.40 11.26 -11.43
CA ALA A 158 -8.01 10.83 -11.56
C ALA A 158 -7.09 11.98 -12.04
N LYS A 159 -7.52 12.77 -13.03
CA LYS A 159 -6.80 13.96 -13.51
C LYS A 159 -6.68 15.04 -12.43
N THR A 160 -7.68 15.21 -11.59
CA THR A 160 -7.59 16.15 -10.46
C THR A 160 -6.50 15.73 -9.49
N VAL A 161 -6.46 14.44 -9.09
CA VAL A 161 -5.37 13.90 -8.26
C VAL A 161 -4.01 14.04 -8.96
N GLN A 162 -3.95 13.76 -10.26
CA GLN A 162 -2.74 13.97 -11.06
C GLN A 162 -2.23 15.41 -10.94
N ARG A 163 -3.07 16.41 -11.19
CA ARG A 163 -2.68 17.84 -11.12
C ARG A 163 -2.18 18.24 -9.73
N VAL A 164 -2.80 17.72 -8.68
CA VAL A 164 -2.50 18.08 -7.29
C VAL A 164 -1.20 17.45 -6.79
N TRP A 165 -0.90 16.21 -7.17
CA TRP A 165 0.30 15.50 -6.71
C TRP A 165 1.49 15.61 -7.64
N ASN A 166 1.30 16.02 -8.91
CA ASN A 166 2.41 16.04 -9.87
C ASN A 166 3.45 17.10 -9.53
N ALA A 167 4.71 16.69 -9.48
CA ALA A 167 5.87 17.55 -9.20
C ALA A 167 7.04 17.19 -10.14
N PRO A 168 8.08 18.01 -10.26
CA PRO A 168 9.25 17.71 -11.08
C PRO A 168 9.90 16.36 -10.76
N ALA A 169 9.92 15.97 -9.47
CA ALA A 169 10.43 14.68 -9.01
C ALA A 169 9.32 13.66 -8.67
N PHE A 170 8.05 13.96 -8.94
CA PHE A 170 6.94 13.06 -8.63
C PHE A 170 5.94 13.04 -9.78
N ARG A 171 6.16 12.13 -10.73
CA ARG A 171 5.33 11.99 -11.92
C ARG A 171 4.08 11.18 -11.64
N VAL A 172 2.90 11.75 -11.91
CA VAL A 172 1.62 11.06 -11.74
C VAL A 172 1.00 10.75 -13.09
N TYR A 173 0.71 9.47 -13.35
CA TYR A 173 -0.07 9.02 -14.49
C TYR A 173 -1.52 8.79 -14.07
N THR A 174 -2.46 8.82 -15.00
CA THR A 174 -3.87 8.54 -14.73
C THR A 174 -4.27 7.15 -15.23
N SER A 175 -5.25 6.54 -14.56
CA SER A 175 -5.89 5.29 -14.98
C SER A 175 -7.39 5.34 -14.68
N ASP A 176 -8.19 4.70 -15.50
CA ASP A 176 -9.62 4.46 -15.29
C ASP A 176 -9.90 3.05 -14.73
N ASP A 177 -8.84 2.36 -14.25
CA ASP A 177 -8.92 1.03 -13.64
C ASP A 177 -8.43 1.06 -12.18
N PRO A 178 -9.22 1.57 -11.23
CA PRO A 178 -8.87 1.52 -9.82
C PRO A 178 -8.78 0.08 -9.29
N ILE A 179 -9.50 -0.89 -9.90
CA ILE A 179 -9.47 -2.30 -9.50
C ILE A 179 -8.07 -2.86 -9.68
N GLY A 180 -7.51 -2.76 -10.88
CA GLY A 180 -6.17 -3.27 -11.18
C GLY A 180 -5.07 -2.57 -10.37
N VAL A 181 -5.21 -1.26 -10.19
CA VAL A 181 -4.25 -0.44 -9.43
C VAL A 181 -4.21 -0.84 -7.95
N GLU A 182 -5.36 -1.06 -7.31
CA GLU A 182 -5.43 -1.50 -5.90
C GLU A 182 -4.95 -2.94 -5.72
N ILE A 183 -5.35 -3.85 -6.63
CA ILE A 183 -4.96 -5.26 -6.56
C ILE A 183 -3.45 -5.42 -6.74
N GLY A 184 -2.86 -4.74 -7.72
CA GLY A 184 -1.42 -4.73 -7.91
C GLY A 184 -0.68 -4.30 -6.65
N GLY A 185 -1.08 -3.17 -6.07
CA GLY A 185 -0.51 -2.62 -4.84
C GLY A 185 -0.67 -3.53 -3.60
N ALA A 186 -1.76 -4.30 -3.51
CA ALA A 186 -2.01 -5.21 -2.40
C ALA A 186 -1.25 -6.53 -2.53
N VAL A 187 -1.34 -7.20 -3.69
CA VAL A 187 -0.81 -8.55 -3.91
C VAL A 187 0.72 -8.56 -4.01
N LYS A 188 1.33 -7.51 -4.58
CA LYS A 188 2.79 -7.38 -4.63
C LYS A 188 3.48 -7.60 -3.28
N ASN A 189 2.84 -7.18 -2.19
CA ASN A 189 3.38 -7.30 -0.85
C ASN A 189 3.50 -8.77 -0.41
N ILE A 190 2.61 -9.64 -0.89
CA ILE A 190 2.65 -11.09 -0.65
C ILE A 190 3.83 -11.69 -1.41
N ILE A 191 3.99 -11.31 -2.67
CA ILE A 191 5.10 -11.79 -3.51
C ILE A 191 6.45 -11.34 -2.93
N ALA A 192 6.53 -10.12 -2.38
CA ALA A 192 7.74 -9.64 -1.72
C ALA A 192 8.12 -10.47 -0.49
N ILE A 193 7.16 -11.03 0.27
CA ILE A 193 7.45 -12.00 1.35
C ILE A 193 8.08 -13.26 0.74
N ALA A 194 7.52 -13.81 -0.34
CA ALA A 194 8.05 -15.01 -1.00
C ALA A 194 9.50 -14.79 -1.49
N VAL A 195 9.77 -13.64 -2.11
CA VAL A 195 11.12 -13.26 -2.55
C VAL A 195 12.07 -13.13 -1.35
N GLY A 196 11.61 -12.47 -0.28
CA GLY A 196 12.38 -12.38 0.95
C GLY A 196 12.72 -13.74 1.55
N CYS A 197 11.76 -14.70 1.57
CA CYS A 197 12.02 -16.07 2.03
C CYS A 197 13.13 -16.74 1.21
N SER A 198 13.12 -16.55 -0.10
CA SER A 198 14.17 -17.04 -1.01
C SER A 198 15.52 -16.40 -0.69
N ASP A 199 15.56 -15.10 -0.47
CA ASP A 199 16.79 -14.37 -0.10
C ASP A 199 17.34 -14.86 1.25
N GLY A 200 16.45 -15.07 2.24
CA GLY A 200 16.85 -15.58 3.56
C GLY A 200 17.43 -16.99 3.57
N LEU A 201 17.03 -17.81 2.61
CA LEU A 201 17.62 -19.14 2.36
C LEU A 201 18.94 -19.10 1.55
N GLY A 202 19.36 -17.92 1.10
CA GLY A 202 20.57 -17.78 0.29
C GLY A 202 20.38 -18.13 -1.20
N TYR A 203 19.14 -18.16 -1.70
CA TYR A 203 18.90 -18.42 -3.12
C TYR A 203 19.23 -17.16 -3.96
N GLY A 204 19.67 -17.40 -5.19
CA GLY A 204 20.20 -16.34 -6.04
C GLY A 204 19.16 -15.63 -6.91
N ASP A 205 19.68 -14.83 -7.85
CA ASP A 205 18.91 -13.94 -8.69
C ASP A 205 17.96 -14.66 -9.64
N ASN A 206 18.28 -15.87 -10.09
CA ASN A 206 17.39 -16.69 -10.92
C ASN A 206 16.08 -17.01 -10.18
N THR A 207 16.16 -17.39 -8.90
CA THR A 207 14.98 -17.68 -8.08
C THR A 207 14.17 -16.42 -7.83
N ARG A 208 14.85 -15.29 -7.56
CA ARG A 208 14.20 -13.99 -7.39
C ARG A 208 13.45 -13.57 -8.66
N ALA A 209 14.10 -13.65 -9.82
CA ALA A 209 13.49 -13.33 -11.11
C ALA A 209 12.27 -14.23 -11.40
N ALA A 210 12.39 -15.55 -11.18
CA ALA A 210 11.28 -16.49 -11.34
C ALA A 210 10.10 -16.16 -10.43
N LEU A 211 10.33 -15.86 -9.14
CA LEU A 211 9.28 -15.49 -8.20
C LEU A 211 8.59 -14.18 -8.58
N ILE A 212 9.32 -13.17 -9.03
CA ILE A 212 8.75 -11.89 -9.49
C ILE A 212 7.88 -12.13 -10.73
N THR A 213 8.38 -12.83 -11.74
CA THR A 213 7.67 -13.12 -12.99
C THR A 213 6.41 -13.94 -12.72
N ARG A 214 6.53 -15.05 -11.97
CA ARG A 214 5.37 -15.88 -11.63
C ARG A 214 4.40 -15.18 -10.68
N GLY A 215 4.90 -14.31 -9.80
CA GLY A 215 4.10 -13.45 -8.94
C GLY A 215 3.27 -12.44 -9.75
N LEU A 216 3.88 -11.81 -10.76
CA LEU A 216 3.15 -10.93 -11.68
C LEU A 216 2.04 -11.69 -12.43
N ALA A 217 2.31 -12.92 -12.86
CA ALA A 217 1.28 -13.75 -13.49
C ALA A 217 0.12 -14.10 -12.52
N GLU A 218 0.39 -14.28 -11.22
CA GLU A 218 -0.66 -14.41 -10.21
C GLU A 218 -1.49 -13.12 -10.06
N ILE A 219 -0.81 -11.98 -9.95
CA ILE A 219 -1.45 -10.66 -9.87
C ILE A 219 -2.39 -10.45 -11.06
N THR A 220 -1.90 -10.70 -12.28
CA THR A 220 -2.66 -10.51 -13.52
C THR A 220 -3.92 -11.38 -13.55
N ARG A 221 -3.79 -12.68 -13.22
CA ARG A 221 -4.94 -13.59 -13.18
C ARG A 221 -5.98 -13.18 -12.14
N PHE A 222 -5.52 -12.85 -10.95
CA PHE A 222 -6.41 -12.46 -9.87
C PHE A 222 -7.10 -11.12 -10.14
N ALA A 223 -6.35 -10.14 -10.64
CA ALA A 223 -6.89 -8.84 -11.03
C ALA A 223 -7.95 -8.98 -12.14
N GLY A 224 -7.66 -9.78 -13.18
CA GLY A 224 -8.63 -10.07 -14.25
C GLY A 224 -9.90 -10.73 -13.75
N ALA A 225 -9.80 -11.70 -12.83
CA ALA A 225 -10.97 -12.33 -12.21
C ALA A 225 -11.79 -11.37 -11.32
N CYS A 226 -11.18 -10.29 -10.85
CA CYS A 226 -11.85 -9.20 -10.13
C CYS A 226 -12.39 -8.09 -11.05
N GLY A 227 -12.25 -8.22 -12.39
CA GLY A 227 -12.74 -7.25 -13.36
C GLY A 227 -11.74 -6.13 -13.72
N ALA A 228 -10.47 -6.26 -13.38
CA ALA A 228 -9.43 -5.32 -13.78
C ALA A 228 -9.05 -5.47 -15.27
N LYS A 229 -8.52 -4.39 -15.83
CA LYS A 229 -7.97 -4.41 -17.18
C LYS A 229 -6.63 -5.15 -17.22
N PRO A 230 -6.40 -6.08 -18.17
CA PRO A 230 -5.18 -6.90 -18.23
C PRO A 230 -3.88 -6.08 -18.25
N GLN A 231 -3.85 -4.96 -18.96
CA GLN A 231 -2.67 -4.10 -19.10
C GLN A 231 -2.26 -3.39 -17.81
N THR A 232 -3.16 -3.22 -16.84
CA THR A 232 -2.87 -2.51 -15.59
C THR A 232 -1.79 -3.24 -14.77
N ALA A 233 -1.78 -4.57 -14.81
CA ALA A 233 -0.78 -5.38 -14.10
C ALA A 233 0.65 -5.15 -14.64
N ALA A 234 0.82 -4.84 -15.91
CA ALA A 234 2.12 -4.55 -16.53
C ALA A 234 2.61 -3.13 -16.26
N GLY A 235 1.77 -2.27 -15.69
CA GLY A 235 2.06 -0.86 -15.41
C GLY A 235 2.78 -0.62 -14.09
N LEU A 236 2.85 0.67 -13.70
CA LEU A 236 3.56 1.13 -12.50
C LEU A 236 2.98 0.54 -11.21
N SER A 237 1.65 0.45 -11.08
CA SER A 237 1.00 -0.08 -9.87
C SER A 237 1.05 -1.61 -9.75
N GLY A 238 1.31 -2.32 -10.85
CA GLY A 238 1.53 -3.76 -10.89
C GLY A 238 3.02 -4.09 -10.90
N MET A 239 3.60 -4.27 -12.10
CA MET A 239 5.00 -4.66 -12.30
C MET A 239 5.99 -3.69 -11.63
N GLY A 240 5.82 -2.38 -11.80
CA GLY A 240 6.74 -1.39 -11.24
C GLY A 240 6.82 -1.48 -9.72
N ASP A 241 5.67 -1.51 -9.06
CA ASP A 241 5.59 -1.57 -7.60
C ASP A 241 6.00 -2.96 -7.06
N LEU A 242 5.76 -4.02 -7.82
CA LEU A 242 6.24 -5.37 -7.52
C LEU A 242 7.76 -5.44 -7.52
N ILE A 243 8.42 -4.96 -8.59
CA ILE A 243 9.88 -4.98 -8.71
C ILE A 243 10.52 -4.23 -7.55
N VAL A 244 10.14 -2.97 -7.33
CA VAL A 244 10.75 -2.17 -6.27
C VAL A 244 10.51 -2.79 -4.88
N THR A 245 9.35 -3.40 -4.64
CA THR A 245 9.04 -4.01 -3.35
C THR A 245 9.82 -5.31 -3.12
N CYS A 246 10.11 -6.07 -4.18
CA CYS A 246 10.89 -7.31 -4.11
C CYS A 246 12.40 -7.08 -4.04
N THR A 247 12.91 -5.93 -4.50
CA THR A 247 14.36 -5.68 -4.59
C THR A 247 14.86 -4.65 -3.56
N SER A 248 14.00 -3.77 -3.07
CA SER A 248 14.39 -2.70 -2.16
C SER A 248 14.68 -3.18 -0.74
N ARG A 249 15.74 -2.62 -0.15
CA ARG A 249 16.02 -2.75 1.30
C ARG A 249 14.97 -2.08 2.20
N HIS A 250 14.19 -1.14 1.67
CA HIS A 250 13.11 -0.47 2.41
C HIS A 250 11.83 -1.30 2.48
N SER A 251 11.77 -2.44 1.78
CA SER A 251 10.59 -3.30 1.77
C SER A 251 10.43 -4.09 3.06
N ARG A 252 9.47 -3.68 3.88
CA ARG A 252 9.11 -4.40 5.12
C ARG A 252 8.65 -5.83 4.86
N ASN A 253 7.92 -6.05 3.78
CA ASN A 253 7.43 -7.38 3.41
C ASN A 253 8.58 -8.30 2.99
N ARG A 254 9.53 -7.80 2.20
CA ARG A 254 10.73 -8.53 1.86
C ARG A 254 11.55 -8.86 3.13
N ALA A 255 11.71 -7.91 4.04
CA ALA A 255 12.42 -8.12 5.30
C ALA A 255 11.76 -9.18 6.20
N VAL A 256 10.41 -9.22 6.26
CA VAL A 256 9.69 -10.32 6.93
C VAL A 256 10.04 -11.66 6.30
N GLY A 257 9.97 -11.75 4.97
CA GLY A 257 10.32 -12.97 4.25
C GLY A 257 11.76 -13.41 4.50
N GLU A 258 12.72 -12.49 4.47
CA GLU A 258 14.13 -12.78 4.70
C GLU A 258 14.38 -13.37 6.10
N ARG A 259 13.73 -12.84 7.13
CA ARG A 259 13.79 -13.37 8.49
C ARG A 259 13.14 -14.75 8.60
N LEU A 260 11.98 -14.96 7.96
CA LEU A 260 11.33 -16.28 7.85
C LEU A 260 12.24 -17.31 7.16
N GLY A 261 12.91 -16.92 6.07
CA GLY A 261 13.87 -17.77 5.36
C GLY A 261 15.08 -18.17 6.21
N ARG A 262 15.48 -17.32 7.16
CA ARG A 262 16.52 -17.61 8.16
C ARG A 262 16.03 -18.45 9.33
N GLY A 263 14.75 -18.84 9.38
CA GLY A 263 14.16 -19.71 10.39
C GLY A 263 13.57 -18.98 11.60
N GLU A 264 13.44 -17.64 11.57
CA GLU A 264 12.79 -16.92 12.66
C GLU A 264 11.27 -17.17 12.67
N ALA A 265 10.65 -17.23 13.85
CA ALA A 265 9.23 -17.42 13.99
C ALA A 265 8.47 -16.14 13.61
N ILE A 266 7.35 -16.28 12.89
CA ILE A 266 6.52 -15.13 12.44
C ILE A 266 6.04 -14.26 13.63
N SER A 267 5.73 -14.88 14.79
CA SER A 267 5.34 -14.17 16.01
C SER A 267 6.41 -13.17 16.46
N ASP A 268 7.68 -13.61 16.49
CA ASP A 268 8.81 -12.83 16.97
C ASP A 268 9.16 -11.71 15.98
N ILE A 269 9.06 -12.03 14.68
CA ILE A 269 9.22 -11.04 13.60
C ILE A 269 8.20 -9.92 13.78
N LEU A 270 6.92 -10.25 13.89
CA LEU A 270 5.85 -9.25 14.00
C LEU A 270 5.93 -8.45 15.33
N ALA A 271 6.29 -9.08 16.43
CA ALA A 271 6.45 -8.40 17.73
C ALA A 271 7.58 -7.36 17.72
N SER A 272 8.65 -7.59 16.96
CA SER A 272 9.79 -6.66 16.84
C SER A 272 9.55 -5.50 15.86
N MET A 273 8.49 -5.54 15.05
CA MET A 273 8.24 -4.54 14.01
C MET A 273 7.44 -3.35 14.52
N LYS A 274 7.95 -2.14 14.31
CA LYS A 274 7.22 -0.88 14.58
C LYS A 274 6.16 -0.56 13.54
N MET A 275 6.29 -1.09 12.33
CA MET A 275 5.40 -0.82 11.19
C MET A 275 4.81 -2.12 10.64
N VAL A 276 3.57 -2.03 10.13
CA VAL A 276 2.83 -3.18 9.60
C VAL A 276 3.46 -3.69 8.29
N ALA A 277 3.59 -5.01 8.17
CA ALA A 277 3.87 -5.71 6.92
C ALA A 277 2.53 -6.19 6.32
N GLU A 278 1.97 -5.39 5.43
CA GLU A 278 0.63 -5.62 4.83
C GLU A 278 0.50 -6.98 4.14
N GLY A 279 1.58 -7.50 3.58
CA GLY A 279 1.58 -8.79 2.87
C GLY A 279 1.18 -9.97 3.74
N VAL A 280 1.49 -9.94 5.04
CA VAL A 280 1.11 -11.02 5.98
C VAL A 280 -0.42 -11.13 6.06
N TRP A 281 -1.11 -10.00 6.27
CA TRP A 281 -2.58 -9.97 6.37
C TRP A 281 -3.25 -10.17 5.02
N ASN A 282 -2.75 -9.51 3.98
CA ASN A 282 -3.28 -9.65 2.64
C ASN A 282 -3.20 -11.08 2.10
N ALA A 283 -2.20 -11.88 2.50
CA ALA A 283 -2.10 -13.28 2.10
C ALA A 283 -3.34 -14.10 2.49
N HIS A 284 -3.89 -13.86 3.68
CA HIS A 284 -5.14 -14.49 4.12
C HIS A 284 -6.33 -14.06 3.25
N VAL A 285 -6.52 -12.76 3.08
CA VAL A 285 -7.66 -12.18 2.35
C VAL A 285 -7.63 -12.57 0.87
N VAL A 286 -6.48 -12.36 0.21
CA VAL A 286 -6.32 -12.66 -1.23
C VAL A 286 -6.51 -14.15 -1.50
N ARG A 287 -5.97 -15.03 -0.62
CA ARG A 287 -6.19 -16.47 -0.72
C ARG A 287 -7.67 -16.85 -0.63
N ALA A 288 -8.41 -16.27 0.32
CA ALA A 288 -9.84 -16.52 0.47
C ALA A 288 -10.63 -16.05 -0.76
N MET A 289 -10.33 -14.86 -1.27
CA MET A 289 -10.94 -14.33 -2.49
C MET A 289 -10.61 -15.18 -3.72
N ALA A 290 -9.34 -15.58 -3.89
CA ALA A 290 -8.90 -16.41 -5.00
C ALA A 290 -9.61 -17.76 -5.03
N LYS A 291 -9.78 -18.40 -3.87
CA LYS A 291 -10.55 -19.64 -3.76
C LYS A 291 -12.01 -19.47 -4.18
N ARG A 292 -12.66 -18.39 -3.74
CA ARG A 292 -14.06 -18.08 -4.11
C ARG A 292 -14.22 -17.84 -5.61
N LEU A 293 -13.20 -17.23 -6.24
CA LEU A 293 -13.18 -16.92 -7.68
C LEU A 293 -12.63 -18.07 -8.56
N GLY A 294 -12.20 -19.18 -7.95
CA GLY A 294 -11.60 -20.30 -8.69
C GLY A 294 -10.22 -19.98 -9.30
N VAL A 295 -9.50 -18.98 -8.78
CA VAL A 295 -8.22 -18.51 -9.31
C VAL A 295 -7.04 -19.22 -8.65
N SER A 296 -6.15 -19.76 -9.46
CA SER A 296 -4.91 -20.40 -8.97
C SER A 296 -3.85 -19.36 -8.58
N MET A 297 -3.52 -19.30 -7.29
CA MET A 297 -2.55 -18.39 -6.66
C MET A 297 -1.54 -19.16 -5.81
N PRO A 298 -0.67 -20.01 -6.40
CA PRO A 298 0.19 -20.91 -5.65
C PRO A 298 1.23 -20.22 -4.76
N ILE A 299 1.84 -19.11 -5.20
CA ILE A 299 2.79 -18.34 -4.37
C ILE A 299 2.05 -17.72 -3.18
N THR A 300 0.89 -17.13 -3.43
CA THR A 300 0.04 -16.58 -2.38
C THR A 300 -0.38 -17.65 -1.36
N ASP A 301 -0.77 -18.85 -1.80
CA ASP A 301 -1.12 -19.96 -0.89
C ASP A 301 0.10 -20.41 -0.08
N ALA A 302 1.27 -20.50 -0.69
CA ALA A 302 2.53 -20.83 -0.02
C ALA A 302 2.86 -19.83 1.09
N VAL A 303 2.82 -18.52 0.78
CA VAL A 303 3.05 -17.44 1.77
C VAL A 303 2.02 -17.50 2.90
N TYR A 304 0.74 -17.69 2.58
CA TYR A 304 -0.28 -17.88 3.61
C TYR A 304 0.04 -19.06 4.53
N ARG A 305 0.42 -20.21 3.98
CA ARG A 305 0.74 -21.40 4.80
C ARG A 305 1.97 -21.18 5.68
N VAL A 306 2.98 -20.48 5.18
CA VAL A 306 4.16 -20.12 5.99
C VAL A 306 3.76 -19.16 7.10
N CYS A 307 3.08 -18.06 6.80
CA CYS A 307 2.76 -17.02 7.78
C CYS A 307 1.67 -17.40 8.79
N HIS A 308 0.71 -18.27 8.40
CA HIS A 308 -0.49 -18.53 9.22
C HIS A 308 -0.70 -19.99 9.60
N LYS A 309 0.08 -20.92 9.03
CA LYS A 309 -0.06 -22.36 9.30
C LYS A 309 1.23 -23.03 9.76
N GLY A 310 2.30 -22.25 9.94
CA GLY A 310 3.57 -22.75 10.43
C GLY A 310 4.30 -23.68 9.45
N LEU A 311 3.95 -23.66 8.14
CA LEU A 311 4.67 -24.45 7.14
C LEU A 311 6.12 -23.94 7.05
N PRO A 312 7.15 -24.80 7.18
CA PRO A 312 8.53 -24.40 6.94
C PRO A 312 8.73 -23.83 5.53
N VAL A 313 9.56 -22.79 5.39
CA VAL A 313 9.80 -22.14 4.09
C VAL A 313 10.32 -23.12 3.05
N THR A 314 11.22 -24.03 3.43
CA THR A 314 11.74 -25.11 2.55
C THR A 314 10.63 -26.03 2.04
N GLY A 315 9.68 -26.39 2.91
CA GLY A 315 8.52 -27.20 2.54
C GLY A 315 7.59 -26.47 1.56
N ALA A 316 7.43 -25.15 1.72
CA ALA A 316 6.66 -24.32 0.80
C ALA A 316 7.30 -24.28 -0.61
N ILE A 317 8.63 -24.13 -0.68
CA ILE A 317 9.37 -24.13 -1.95
C ILE A 317 9.28 -25.51 -2.63
N THR A 318 9.50 -26.58 -1.88
CA THR A 318 9.36 -27.96 -2.41
C THR A 318 7.97 -28.18 -3.00
N ALA A 319 6.92 -27.72 -2.31
CA ALA A 319 5.55 -27.82 -2.81
C ALA A 319 5.31 -27.00 -4.09
N LEU A 320 5.95 -25.85 -4.23
CA LEU A 320 5.88 -25.04 -5.46
C LEU A 320 6.61 -25.72 -6.63
N MET A 321 7.79 -26.29 -6.40
CA MET A 321 8.60 -26.93 -7.43
C MET A 321 8.01 -28.25 -7.92
N ASN A 322 7.32 -29.01 -7.05
CA ASN A 322 6.70 -30.29 -7.38
C ASN A 322 5.30 -30.15 -8.03
N ARG A 323 4.89 -28.95 -8.42
CA ARG A 323 3.64 -28.77 -9.16
C ARG A 323 3.70 -29.41 -10.54
N PRO A 324 2.55 -29.87 -11.08
CA PRO A 324 2.50 -30.40 -12.44
C PRO A 324 3.10 -29.40 -13.45
N LEU A 325 3.85 -29.94 -14.40
CA LEU A 325 4.39 -29.15 -15.51
C LEU A 325 3.25 -28.57 -16.34
N LYS A 326 3.43 -27.37 -16.85
CA LYS A 326 2.46 -26.68 -17.69
C LYS A 326 3.17 -25.71 -18.62
N GLU A 327 2.51 -25.29 -19.67
CA GLU A 327 2.93 -24.18 -20.52
C GLU A 327 2.95 -22.87 -19.73
N GLU A 328 3.80 -21.94 -20.15
CA GLU A 328 3.92 -20.63 -19.55
C GLU A 328 2.77 -19.69 -19.93
#